data_56ace3c7902faea6634cdb52cab51a5b
#
_entry.id   56ace3c7902faea6634cdb52cab51a5b
#
_cell.length_a   1.000
_cell.length_b   1.000
_cell.length_c   1.000
_cell.angle_alpha   90.00
_cell.angle_beta   90.00
_cell.angle_gamma   90.00
#
_symmetry.space_group_name_H-M   'P 1'
#
loop_
_entity.id
_entity.type
_entity.pdbx_description
1 polymer ?
#
loop_
_entity_poly.entity_id
_entity_poly.type
_entity_poly.pdbx_seq_one_letter_code
_entity_poly.pdbx_strand_id
1 'polypeptide(L)'
;MSVREPGDPADDRVPGVLTPQRHNSGWRTAVARKWASRLSSASYIPMSRDAIELCMLELVELIIDALEDPERTDHSGRAVGTRLVEIHATGEDSLTLSLDLIRDVMVADTADESVHRMLGLLTAIAAGYAAADRESTFVQQETLKRALLRSKLQADRDLAASEARFGEVFTTTPIGVAICDLTGKFVQVNPALGETLGYRSQDFGSMTVHDLFHPEDAKYLTAAYAELAEGGRTQRLRERRRLLRADGEPAWAYLAVSVLKGADGAPAHFVTMVEDISELHLLQERFQYQALHDAMTGLPNRQFFRTRLEAALGNLPKDARLTLYHLGLDGFELINDGLGHEVGDGIIKAVARRLEQLIQREEAILARFGGTEFAVLVLESPRTPPVHEFAPMINEELAEPIYVGEHGIATSASIGVVQRCAGDGDAANMLWAADVALRRAEAAGKRQWALFDPDRAPDERTQAKLAAVMPGGLELGEFDVVYRPVVQLGDSKLIAIEAELSWETGSSAGSTTPTACGWPSARV
;
A
#
# COMPACT_ATOMS: atom_id res chain seq x y z
N MET A 1 36.05 -3.40 -57.47
CA MET A 1 36.83 -3.50 -58.73
C MET A 1 36.99 -4.96 -59.05
N SER A 2 36.51 -5.35 -60.15
CA SER A 2 36.74 -6.39 -61.14
C SER A 2 35.41 -6.91 -61.67
N VAL A 3 35.08 -6.33 -62.77
CA VAL A 3 33.99 -6.69 -63.69
C VAL A 3 34.37 -8.03 -64.32
N ARG A 4 33.48 -9.02 -64.28
CA ARG A 4 33.56 -10.17 -65.17
C ARG A 4 32.44 -10.03 -66.22
N GLU A 5 32.89 -9.97 -67.45
CA GLU A 5 32.10 -9.94 -68.67
C GLU A 5 31.19 -11.19 -68.81
N PRO A 6 30.05 -11.08 -69.54
CA PRO A 6 29.16 -12.19 -69.82
C PRO A 6 29.73 -13.08 -70.90
N GLY A 7 29.87 -14.36 -70.56
CA GLY A 7 30.27 -15.39 -71.52
C GLY A 7 29.19 -15.62 -72.57
N ASP A 8 29.68 -15.78 -73.77
CA ASP A 8 29.03 -16.06 -75.05
C ASP A 8 27.96 -17.15 -74.98
N PRO A 9 26.79 -17.00 -75.61
CA PRO A 9 25.76 -18.03 -75.66
C PRO A 9 26.22 -19.18 -76.60
N ALA A 10 26.70 -20.24 -75.95
CA ALA A 10 27.03 -21.50 -76.66
C ALA A 10 25.79 -22.08 -77.35
N ASP A 11 25.93 -22.16 -78.62
CA ASP A 11 25.26 -22.91 -79.66
C ASP A 11 24.21 -23.95 -79.19
N ASP A 12 22.95 -23.54 -79.13
CA ASP A 12 21.79 -24.33 -78.74
C ASP A 12 21.15 -25.02 -79.98
N ARG A 13 21.97 -25.53 -80.88
CA ARG A 13 21.50 -26.37 -81.98
C ARG A 13 21.26 -27.79 -81.48
N VAL A 14 19.98 -28.05 -81.22
CA VAL A 14 19.47 -29.41 -81.05
C VAL A 14 19.78 -30.21 -82.33
N PRO A 15 20.43 -31.38 -82.24
CA PRO A 15 20.70 -32.22 -83.43
C PRO A 15 19.36 -32.58 -84.10
N GLY A 16 19.39 -32.53 -85.49
CA GLY A 16 18.25 -32.69 -86.35
C GLY A 16 17.35 -33.90 -86.04
N VAL A 17 16.07 -33.64 -86.08
CA VAL A 17 15.01 -34.53 -85.75
C VAL A 17 14.95 -35.63 -86.79
N LEU A 18 15.28 -36.85 -86.37
CA LEU A 18 14.98 -38.08 -87.13
C LEU A 18 13.88 -38.86 -86.40
N THR A 19 12.76 -39.06 -87.07
CA THR A 19 11.68 -39.91 -86.66
C THR A 19 12.16 -41.36 -86.67
N PRO A 20 12.29 -42.04 -85.63
CA PRO A 20 11.51 -42.83 -84.69
C PRO A 20 12.01 -42.80 -83.24
N GLN A 21 12.30 -41.62 -82.71
CA GLN A 21 13.00 -41.48 -81.39
C GLN A 21 12.05 -41.31 -80.22
N ARG A 22 10.75 -41.17 -80.43
CA ARG A 22 9.76 -40.95 -79.36
C ARG A 22 9.67 -42.11 -78.37
N HIS A 23 10.02 -43.33 -78.78
CA HIS A 23 10.09 -44.50 -77.90
C HIS A 23 11.41 -44.65 -77.08
N ASN A 24 12.39 -43.80 -77.32
CA ASN A 24 13.66 -43.85 -76.61
C ASN A 24 13.57 -43.19 -75.27
N SER A 25 13.77 -43.92 -74.15
CA SER A 25 13.77 -43.43 -72.78
C SER A 25 14.72 -42.26 -72.54
N GLY A 26 15.88 -42.23 -73.20
CA GLY A 26 16.86 -41.17 -73.14
C GLY A 26 16.37 -39.82 -73.68
N TRP A 27 15.59 -39.82 -74.76
CA TRP A 27 14.99 -38.62 -75.35
C TRP A 27 13.92 -38.05 -74.42
N ARG A 28 13.01 -38.89 -73.88
CA ARG A 28 11.97 -38.48 -72.92
C ARG A 28 12.60 -37.77 -71.70
N THR A 29 13.63 -38.34 -71.13
CA THR A 29 14.37 -37.75 -69.99
C THR A 29 15.04 -36.43 -70.38
N ALA A 30 15.61 -36.30 -71.58
CA ALA A 30 16.19 -35.03 -72.03
C ALA A 30 15.15 -33.90 -72.19
N VAL A 31 13.97 -34.23 -72.74
CA VAL A 31 12.85 -33.29 -72.85
C VAL A 31 12.33 -32.86 -71.47
N ALA A 32 12.12 -33.81 -70.57
CA ALA A 32 11.69 -33.54 -69.21
C ALA A 32 12.69 -32.61 -68.45
N ARG A 33 13.98 -32.88 -68.59
CA ARG A 33 15.04 -32.05 -67.98
C ARG A 33 15.06 -30.62 -68.54
N LYS A 34 14.88 -30.47 -69.88
CA LYS A 34 14.79 -29.16 -70.55
C LYS A 34 13.58 -28.39 -70.08
N TRP A 35 12.42 -29.07 -69.93
CA TRP A 35 11.17 -28.48 -69.42
C TRP A 35 11.32 -28.04 -67.98
N ALA A 36 11.83 -28.91 -67.08
CA ALA A 36 12.11 -28.59 -65.68
C ALA A 36 13.03 -27.36 -65.54
N SER A 37 14.10 -27.28 -66.34
CA SER A 37 15.02 -26.15 -66.32
C SER A 37 14.38 -24.83 -66.72
N ARG A 38 13.53 -24.83 -67.79
CA ARG A 38 12.81 -23.63 -68.25
C ARG A 38 11.75 -23.18 -67.21
N LEU A 39 10.99 -24.11 -66.64
CA LEU A 39 9.96 -23.79 -65.64
C LEU A 39 10.60 -23.26 -64.35
N SER A 40 11.73 -23.85 -63.88
CA SER A 40 12.40 -23.38 -62.68
C SER A 40 13.04 -21.99 -62.85
N SER A 41 13.27 -21.54 -64.08
CA SER A 41 13.72 -20.18 -64.35
C SER A 41 12.58 -19.14 -64.42
N ALA A 42 11.37 -19.59 -64.73
CA ALA A 42 10.17 -18.73 -64.91
C ALA A 42 9.30 -18.67 -63.68
N SER A 43 9.32 -19.66 -62.80
CA SER A 43 8.49 -19.69 -61.61
C SER A 43 9.19 -20.39 -60.43
N TYR A 44 8.82 -19.94 -59.22
CA TYR A 44 9.29 -20.62 -58.01
C TYR A 44 8.41 -21.87 -57.77
N ILE A 45 9.02 -23.04 -57.96
CA ILE A 45 8.38 -24.32 -57.67
C ILE A 45 8.96 -24.86 -56.37
N PRO A 46 8.13 -25.10 -55.29
CA PRO A 46 8.65 -25.52 -53.98
C PRO A 46 9.00 -27.01 -53.93
N MET A 47 9.80 -27.47 -54.90
CA MET A 47 10.23 -28.85 -55.04
C MET A 47 11.74 -28.90 -55.34
N SER A 48 12.39 -30.05 -55.05
CA SER A 48 13.76 -30.28 -55.49
C SER A 48 13.85 -30.42 -57.03
N ARG A 49 14.97 -30.08 -57.60
CA ARG A 49 15.21 -30.18 -59.05
C ARG A 49 14.91 -31.58 -59.58
N ASP A 50 15.34 -32.60 -58.87
CA ASP A 50 15.11 -34.00 -59.27
C ASP A 50 13.60 -34.35 -59.24
N ALA A 51 12.85 -33.81 -58.23
CA ALA A 51 11.42 -34.02 -58.17
C ALA A 51 10.65 -33.30 -59.31
N ILE A 52 11.11 -32.08 -59.69
CA ILE A 52 10.56 -31.38 -60.85
C ILE A 52 10.88 -32.15 -62.16
N GLU A 53 12.10 -32.64 -62.33
CA GLU A 53 12.47 -33.43 -63.50
C GLU A 53 11.63 -34.73 -63.62
N LEU A 54 11.33 -35.39 -62.48
CA LEU A 54 10.48 -36.58 -62.44
C LEU A 54 9.03 -36.22 -62.80
N CYS A 55 8.47 -35.17 -62.23
CA CYS A 55 7.12 -34.69 -62.62
C CYS A 55 7.04 -34.33 -64.11
N MET A 56 8.06 -33.67 -64.67
CA MET A 56 8.08 -33.34 -66.10
C MET A 56 8.18 -34.61 -66.96
N LEU A 57 8.85 -35.65 -66.49
CA LEU A 57 8.91 -36.92 -67.19
C LEU A 57 7.54 -37.58 -67.26
N GLU A 58 6.78 -37.61 -66.15
CA GLU A 58 5.41 -38.08 -66.11
C GLU A 58 4.51 -37.30 -67.09
N LEU A 59 4.65 -35.97 -67.15
CA LEU A 59 3.88 -35.13 -68.06
C LEU A 59 4.27 -35.36 -69.53
N VAL A 60 5.55 -35.60 -69.83
CA VAL A 60 6.01 -35.95 -71.16
C VAL A 60 5.40 -37.28 -71.62
N GLU A 61 5.30 -38.28 -70.74
CA GLU A 61 4.67 -39.58 -71.06
C GLU A 61 3.16 -39.39 -71.33
N LEU A 62 2.46 -38.60 -70.47
CA LEU A 62 1.03 -38.27 -70.71
C LEU A 62 0.84 -37.57 -72.06
N ILE A 63 1.72 -36.71 -72.50
CA ILE A 63 1.64 -36.00 -73.77
C ILE A 63 1.87 -36.96 -74.94
N ILE A 64 2.81 -37.90 -74.83
CA ILE A 64 3.11 -38.89 -75.85
C ILE A 64 1.89 -39.79 -76.01
N ASP A 65 1.37 -40.34 -74.91
CA ASP A 65 0.17 -41.18 -74.94
C ASP A 65 -1.06 -40.46 -75.57
N ALA A 66 -1.23 -39.17 -75.27
CA ALA A 66 -2.30 -38.34 -75.84
C ALA A 66 -2.13 -38.10 -77.36
N LEU A 67 -0.91 -38.06 -77.83
CA LEU A 67 -0.66 -37.91 -79.27
C LEU A 67 -0.79 -39.22 -80.03
N GLU A 68 -0.65 -40.39 -79.41
CA GLU A 68 -0.81 -41.70 -79.96
C GLU A 68 -2.30 -42.15 -80.02
N ASP A 69 -3.10 -41.74 -79.03
CA ASP A 69 -4.49 -42.06 -78.88
C ASP A 69 -5.40 -40.79 -78.96
N PRO A 70 -6.10 -40.55 -80.06
CA PRO A 70 -6.98 -39.39 -80.29
C PRO A 70 -8.07 -39.22 -79.27
N GLU A 71 -8.60 -40.31 -78.69
CA GLU A 71 -9.69 -40.25 -77.70
C GLU A 71 -9.21 -39.73 -76.36
N ARG A 72 -7.93 -39.81 -76.09
CA ARG A 72 -7.32 -39.33 -74.82
C ARG A 72 -6.77 -37.93 -74.90
N THR A 73 -6.69 -37.31 -76.07
CA THR A 73 -6.02 -36.00 -76.25
C THR A 73 -6.60 -34.90 -75.34
N ASP A 74 -7.90 -34.73 -75.22
CA ASP A 74 -8.52 -33.71 -74.39
C ASP A 74 -8.29 -34.00 -72.88
N HIS A 75 -8.51 -35.25 -72.46
CA HIS A 75 -8.39 -35.65 -71.05
C HIS A 75 -6.92 -35.52 -70.52
N SER A 76 -6.00 -36.07 -71.25
CA SER A 76 -4.58 -36.02 -70.89
C SER A 76 -4.01 -34.60 -70.99
N GLY A 77 -4.42 -33.81 -71.98
CA GLY A 77 -4.05 -32.41 -72.08
C GLY A 77 -4.51 -31.62 -70.88
N ARG A 78 -5.76 -31.75 -70.44
CA ARG A 78 -6.26 -31.08 -69.21
C ARG A 78 -5.55 -31.55 -67.98
N ALA A 79 -5.23 -32.84 -67.85
CA ALA A 79 -4.46 -33.39 -66.75
C ALA A 79 -3.05 -32.76 -66.66
N VAL A 80 -2.38 -32.61 -67.81
CA VAL A 80 -1.07 -31.90 -67.86
C VAL A 80 -1.20 -30.47 -67.39
N GLY A 81 -2.18 -29.73 -67.87
CA GLY A 81 -2.41 -28.35 -67.46
C GLY A 81 -2.71 -28.24 -65.95
N THR A 82 -3.54 -29.10 -65.42
CA THR A 82 -3.87 -29.16 -63.98
C THR A 82 -2.61 -29.47 -63.17
N ARG A 83 -1.82 -30.43 -63.58
CA ARG A 83 -0.58 -30.85 -62.87
C ARG A 83 0.45 -29.73 -62.80
N LEU A 84 0.55 -28.90 -63.84
CA LEU A 84 1.43 -27.72 -63.82
C LEU A 84 1.03 -26.73 -62.70
N VAL A 85 -0.24 -26.51 -62.50
CA VAL A 85 -0.73 -25.64 -61.38
C VAL A 85 -0.51 -26.30 -60.03
N GLU A 86 -0.76 -27.61 -59.91
CA GLU A 86 -0.54 -28.35 -58.63
C GLU A 86 0.89 -28.27 -58.12
N ILE A 87 1.87 -28.30 -59.06
CA ILE A 87 3.29 -28.15 -58.71
C ILE A 87 3.73 -26.67 -58.52
N HIS A 88 2.77 -25.76 -58.52
CA HIS A 88 2.99 -24.31 -58.41
C HIS A 88 3.75 -23.68 -59.58
N ALA A 89 3.71 -24.28 -60.76
CA ALA A 89 4.23 -23.65 -61.97
C ALA A 89 3.24 -22.61 -62.55
N THR A 90 2.91 -21.62 -61.72
CA THR A 90 1.90 -20.57 -61.98
C THR A 90 2.48 -19.18 -62.29
N GLY A 91 3.77 -19.12 -62.59
CA GLY A 91 4.39 -17.86 -63.04
C GLY A 91 3.81 -17.39 -64.38
N GLU A 92 3.85 -16.06 -64.62
CA GLU A 92 3.23 -15.39 -65.76
C GLU A 92 3.54 -16.07 -67.13
N ASP A 93 4.79 -16.51 -67.29
CA ASP A 93 5.24 -17.18 -68.52
C ASP A 93 5.19 -18.73 -68.49
N SER A 94 4.85 -19.31 -67.31
CA SER A 94 4.98 -20.78 -67.12
C SER A 94 4.18 -21.62 -68.09
N LEU A 95 2.93 -21.21 -68.38
CA LEU A 95 2.10 -21.86 -69.37
C LEU A 95 2.64 -21.68 -70.78
N THR A 96 3.03 -20.45 -71.16
CA THR A 96 3.57 -20.12 -72.50
C THR A 96 4.83 -20.90 -72.78
N LEU A 97 5.79 -20.92 -71.84
CA LEU A 97 7.02 -21.66 -71.95
C LEU A 97 6.79 -23.17 -72.05
N SER A 98 5.80 -23.71 -71.36
CA SER A 98 5.43 -25.10 -71.45
C SER A 98 4.82 -25.45 -72.80
N LEU A 99 3.87 -24.62 -73.28
CA LEU A 99 3.23 -24.82 -74.59
C LEU A 99 4.24 -24.68 -75.75
N ASP A 100 5.13 -23.68 -75.70
CA ASP A 100 6.17 -23.49 -76.69
C ASP A 100 7.16 -24.67 -76.72
N LEU A 101 7.60 -25.17 -75.56
CA LEU A 101 8.48 -26.30 -75.50
C LEU A 101 7.82 -27.57 -76.08
N ILE A 102 6.53 -27.82 -75.71
CA ILE A 102 5.78 -28.96 -76.22
C ILE A 102 5.64 -28.86 -77.72
N ARG A 103 5.29 -27.67 -78.24
CA ARG A 103 5.21 -27.41 -79.68
C ARG A 103 6.53 -27.68 -80.37
N ASP A 104 7.63 -27.06 -79.89
CA ASP A 104 8.97 -27.12 -80.51
C ASP A 104 9.57 -28.52 -80.54
N VAL A 105 9.29 -29.33 -79.51
CA VAL A 105 9.90 -30.65 -79.33
C VAL A 105 9.02 -31.77 -79.93
N MET A 106 7.69 -31.59 -79.97
CA MET A 106 6.76 -32.63 -80.37
C MET A 106 6.31 -32.52 -81.84
N VAL A 107 6.46 -31.37 -82.52
CA VAL A 107 6.12 -31.20 -83.95
C VAL A 107 7.29 -31.77 -84.78
N ALA A 108 7.17 -33.06 -85.12
CA ALA A 108 8.16 -33.75 -85.99
C ALA A 108 7.58 -34.13 -87.34
N ASP A 109 6.28 -33.96 -87.57
CA ASP A 109 5.59 -34.39 -88.80
C ASP A 109 4.69 -33.27 -89.32
N THR A 110 4.76 -33.01 -90.63
CA THR A 110 4.00 -31.94 -91.31
C THR A 110 2.71 -32.42 -91.85
N ALA A 111 2.25 -33.66 -91.52
CA ALA A 111 0.99 -34.17 -91.89
C ALA A 111 -0.17 -33.37 -91.22
N ASP A 112 -1.19 -32.95 -92.00
CA ASP A 112 -2.25 -32.06 -91.55
C ASP A 112 -3.04 -32.62 -90.31
N GLU A 113 -3.13 -33.94 -90.22
CA GLU A 113 -3.76 -34.64 -89.10
C GLU A 113 -2.90 -34.58 -87.77
N SER A 114 -1.62 -34.60 -87.88
CA SER A 114 -0.68 -34.47 -86.74
C SER A 114 -0.67 -33.03 -86.15
N VAL A 115 -0.80 -32.05 -87.02
CA VAL A 115 -0.88 -30.62 -86.61
C VAL A 115 -2.24 -30.37 -85.89
N HIS A 116 -3.32 -30.94 -86.36
CA HIS A 116 -4.66 -30.80 -85.75
C HIS A 116 -4.70 -31.42 -84.35
N ARG A 117 -4.12 -32.59 -84.15
CA ARG A 117 -3.99 -33.23 -82.79
C ARG A 117 -3.13 -32.43 -81.84
N MET A 118 -2.05 -31.90 -82.31
CA MET A 118 -1.18 -31.04 -81.51
C MET A 118 -1.92 -29.76 -81.02
N LEU A 119 -2.63 -29.08 -81.94
CA LEU A 119 -3.40 -27.92 -81.54
C LEU A 119 -4.52 -28.26 -80.53
N GLY A 120 -5.18 -29.40 -80.71
CA GLY A 120 -6.15 -29.91 -79.73
C GLY A 120 -5.54 -30.16 -78.36
N LEU A 121 -4.32 -30.79 -78.30
CA LEU A 121 -3.62 -31.05 -77.08
C LEU A 121 -3.18 -29.75 -76.39
N LEU A 122 -2.57 -28.81 -77.11
CA LEU A 122 -2.16 -27.53 -76.56
C LEU A 122 -3.36 -26.73 -76.02
N THR A 123 -4.47 -26.77 -76.73
CA THR A 123 -5.72 -26.11 -76.24
C THR A 123 -6.26 -26.80 -75.02
N ALA A 124 -6.23 -28.13 -74.92
CA ALA A 124 -6.61 -28.86 -73.71
C ALA A 124 -5.74 -28.60 -72.52
N ILE A 125 -4.37 -28.49 -72.69
CA ILE A 125 -3.44 -28.12 -71.67
C ILE A 125 -3.75 -26.71 -71.15
N ALA A 126 -3.92 -25.74 -72.04
CA ALA A 126 -4.24 -24.37 -71.67
C ALA A 126 -5.60 -24.29 -70.91
N ALA A 127 -6.61 -25.03 -71.33
CA ALA A 127 -7.88 -25.08 -70.66
C ALA A 127 -7.83 -25.73 -69.27
N GLY A 128 -7.08 -26.83 -69.12
CA GLY A 128 -6.83 -27.49 -67.84
C GLY A 128 -6.05 -26.58 -66.85
N TYR A 129 -5.00 -25.95 -67.37
CA TYR A 129 -4.24 -24.97 -66.59
C TYR A 129 -5.10 -23.81 -66.10
N ALA A 130 -5.85 -23.15 -66.99
CA ALA A 130 -6.69 -22.01 -66.61
C ALA A 130 -7.83 -22.38 -65.65
N ALA A 131 -8.35 -23.63 -65.75
CA ALA A 131 -9.35 -24.11 -64.79
C ALA A 131 -8.73 -24.33 -63.40
N ALA A 132 -7.58 -25.00 -63.32
CA ALA A 132 -6.89 -25.29 -62.07
C ALA A 132 -6.33 -24.03 -61.40
N ASP A 133 -5.82 -23.07 -62.18
CA ASP A 133 -5.31 -21.79 -61.65
C ASP A 133 -6.45 -20.95 -61.03
N ARG A 134 -7.62 -20.90 -61.69
CA ARG A 134 -8.81 -20.25 -61.13
C ARG A 134 -9.25 -20.91 -59.82
N GLU A 135 -9.31 -22.25 -59.78
CA GLU A 135 -9.69 -23.02 -58.60
C GLU A 135 -8.69 -22.77 -57.46
N SER A 136 -7.38 -22.83 -57.74
CA SER A 136 -6.33 -22.53 -56.76
C SER A 136 -6.45 -21.11 -56.18
N THR A 137 -6.65 -20.11 -57.04
CA THR A 137 -6.87 -18.72 -56.64
C THR A 137 -8.10 -18.55 -55.78
N PHE A 138 -9.21 -19.20 -56.14
CA PHE A 138 -10.48 -19.18 -55.39
C PHE A 138 -10.29 -19.79 -53.99
N VAL A 139 -9.63 -20.95 -53.86
CA VAL A 139 -9.37 -21.62 -52.59
C VAL A 139 -8.47 -20.76 -51.71
N GLN A 140 -7.43 -20.12 -52.27
CA GLN A 140 -6.55 -19.21 -51.53
C GLN A 140 -7.31 -17.98 -50.99
N GLN A 141 -8.16 -17.35 -51.83
CA GLN A 141 -8.96 -16.19 -51.40
C GLN A 141 -9.95 -16.57 -50.29
N GLU A 142 -10.65 -17.71 -50.44
CA GLU A 142 -11.58 -18.18 -49.41
C GLU A 142 -10.87 -18.50 -48.09
N THR A 143 -9.69 -19.11 -48.15
CA THR A 143 -8.88 -19.42 -46.95
C THR A 143 -8.41 -18.14 -46.25
N LEU A 144 -7.93 -17.15 -46.99
CA LEU A 144 -7.54 -15.86 -46.47
C LEU A 144 -8.72 -15.12 -45.83
N LYS A 145 -9.88 -15.10 -46.53
CA LYS A 145 -11.09 -14.48 -46.00
C LYS A 145 -11.56 -15.12 -44.70
N ARG A 146 -11.53 -16.45 -44.61
CA ARG A 146 -11.88 -17.18 -43.37
C ARG A 146 -10.89 -16.88 -42.25
N ALA A 147 -9.60 -16.80 -42.53
CA ALA A 147 -8.58 -16.46 -41.56
C ALA A 147 -8.78 -15.03 -41.00
N LEU A 148 -9.04 -14.06 -41.89
CA LEU A 148 -9.31 -12.66 -41.50
C LEU A 148 -10.57 -12.52 -40.64
N LEU A 149 -11.66 -13.22 -41.03
CA LEU A 149 -12.89 -13.21 -40.24
C LEU A 149 -12.70 -13.83 -38.85
N ARG A 150 -11.95 -14.93 -38.74
CA ARG A 150 -11.63 -15.54 -37.46
C ARG A 150 -10.81 -14.59 -36.58
N SER A 151 -9.78 -13.94 -37.12
CA SER A 151 -8.97 -12.98 -36.42
C SER A 151 -9.78 -11.79 -35.91
N LYS A 152 -10.67 -11.24 -36.74
CA LYS A 152 -11.56 -10.16 -36.33
C LYS A 152 -12.52 -10.59 -35.21
N LEU A 153 -13.18 -11.74 -35.35
CA LEU A 153 -14.08 -12.26 -34.31
C LEU A 153 -13.35 -12.54 -32.98
N GLN A 154 -12.11 -12.99 -33.05
CA GLN A 154 -11.31 -13.20 -31.85
C GLN A 154 -10.98 -11.87 -31.19
N ALA A 155 -10.53 -10.87 -31.95
CA ALA A 155 -10.23 -9.53 -31.41
C ALA A 155 -11.47 -8.87 -30.76
N ASP A 156 -12.64 -8.99 -31.42
CA ASP A 156 -13.91 -8.47 -30.88
C ASP A 156 -14.30 -9.17 -29.56
N ARG A 157 -14.09 -10.49 -29.47
CA ARG A 157 -14.33 -11.27 -28.24
C ARG A 157 -13.37 -10.87 -27.11
N ASP A 158 -12.09 -10.71 -27.43
CA ASP A 158 -11.07 -10.35 -26.44
C ASP A 158 -11.33 -8.94 -25.90
N LEU A 159 -11.75 -8.01 -26.76
CA LEU A 159 -12.17 -6.67 -26.36
C LEU A 159 -13.38 -6.72 -25.44
N ALA A 160 -14.44 -7.40 -25.85
CA ALA A 160 -15.67 -7.54 -25.04
C ALA A 160 -15.40 -8.21 -23.68
N ALA A 161 -14.55 -9.24 -23.65
CA ALA A 161 -14.14 -9.88 -22.40
C ALA A 161 -13.30 -8.96 -21.50
N SER A 162 -12.48 -8.08 -22.07
CA SER A 162 -11.72 -7.08 -21.33
C SER A 162 -12.63 -6.00 -20.74
N GLU A 163 -13.57 -5.49 -21.54
CA GLU A 163 -14.55 -4.50 -21.09
C GLU A 163 -15.46 -5.06 -19.98
N ALA A 164 -15.92 -6.31 -20.13
CA ALA A 164 -16.74 -6.97 -19.11
C ALA A 164 -15.97 -7.14 -17.79
N ARG A 165 -14.73 -7.59 -17.84
CA ARG A 165 -13.87 -7.71 -16.64
C ARG A 165 -13.62 -6.37 -15.98
N PHE A 166 -13.32 -5.33 -16.76
CA PHE A 166 -13.16 -3.98 -16.22
C PHE A 166 -14.45 -3.52 -15.54
N GLY A 167 -15.60 -3.68 -16.20
CA GLY A 167 -16.90 -3.32 -15.64
C GLY A 167 -17.22 -4.05 -14.33
N GLU A 168 -16.94 -5.35 -14.27
CA GLU A 168 -17.13 -6.15 -13.05
C GLU A 168 -16.24 -5.65 -11.90
N VAL A 169 -14.93 -5.50 -12.11
CA VAL A 169 -14.00 -4.97 -11.09
C VAL A 169 -14.41 -3.57 -10.66
N PHE A 170 -14.76 -2.70 -11.61
CA PHE A 170 -15.17 -1.33 -11.31
C PHE A 170 -16.43 -1.26 -10.45
N THR A 171 -17.42 -2.14 -10.70
CA THR A 171 -18.70 -2.14 -9.96
C THR A 171 -18.64 -2.88 -8.63
N THR A 172 -17.80 -3.92 -8.50
CA THR A 172 -17.76 -4.76 -7.29
C THR A 172 -16.73 -4.31 -6.26
N THR A 173 -15.79 -3.42 -6.63
CA THR A 173 -14.81 -2.90 -5.67
C THR A 173 -15.51 -2.10 -4.56
N PRO A 174 -15.15 -2.33 -3.27
CA PRO A 174 -15.70 -1.57 -2.15
C PRO A 174 -15.13 -0.15 -2.05
N ILE A 175 -14.11 0.19 -2.84
CA ILE A 175 -13.50 1.51 -2.89
C ILE A 175 -14.28 2.36 -3.89
N GLY A 176 -14.64 3.59 -3.51
CA GLY A 176 -15.22 4.57 -4.42
C GLY A 176 -14.24 4.91 -5.55
N VAL A 177 -14.66 4.76 -6.80
CA VAL A 177 -13.83 5.10 -7.95
C VAL A 177 -14.60 6.03 -8.87
N ALA A 178 -13.95 7.14 -9.23
CA ALA A 178 -14.45 8.09 -10.22
C ALA A 178 -13.43 8.30 -11.33
N ILE A 179 -13.91 8.37 -12.56
CA ILE A 179 -13.17 8.84 -13.72
C ILE A 179 -13.75 10.20 -14.11
N CYS A 180 -12.91 11.22 -14.09
CA CYS A 180 -13.31 12.59 -14.43
C CYS A 180 -12.51 13.09 -15.63
N ASP A 181 -13.07 14.03 -16.38
CA ASP A 181 -12.29 14.81 -17.34
C ASP A 181 -11.34 15.79 -16.62
N LEU A 182 -10.50 16.49 -17.37
CA LEU A 182 -9.54 17.45 -16.80
C LEU A 182 -10.18 18.69 -16.17
N THR A 183 -11.48 18.91 -16.38
CA THR A 183 -12.26 19.96 -15.70
C THR A 183 -12.85 19.48 -14.38
N GLY A 184 -12.70 18.20 -14.06
CA GLY A 184 -13.26 17.56 -12.88
C GLY A 184 -14.67 17.02 -13.06
N LYS A 185 -15.27 17.12 -14.25
CA LYS A 185 -16.61 16.58 -14.54
C LYS A 185 -16.56 15.06 -14.58
N PHE A 186 -17.51 14.40 -13.91
CA PHE A 186 -17.59 12.96 -13.87
C PHE A 186 -17.92 12.36 -15.23
N VAL A 187 -17.09 11.43 -15.69
CA VAL A 187 -17.29 10.60 -16.88
C VAL A 187 -17.89 9.26 -16.47
N GLN A 188 -17.37 8.67 -15.41
CA GLN A 188 -17.82 7.40 -14.87
C GLN A 188 -17.61 7.35 -13.36
N VAL A 189 -18.57 6.78 -12.65
CA VAL A 189 -18.55 6.63 -11.18
C VAL A 189 -19.04 5.23 -10.85
N ASN A 190 -18.34 4.55 -9.93
CA ASN A 190 -18.79 3.25 -9.45
C ASN A 190 -19.84 3.39 -8.33
N PRO A 191 -20.65 2.34 -8.06
CA PRO A 191 -21.65 2.36 -7.00
C PRO A 191 -21.08 2.68 -5.62
N ALA A 192 -19.90 2.15 -5.31
CA ALA A 192 -19.25 2.33 -4.00
C ALA A 192 -18.98 3.81 -3.67
N LEU A 193 -18.67 4.67 -4.65
CA LEU A 193 -18.50 6.10 -4.38
C LEU A 193 -19.80 6.76 -3.93
N GLY A 194 -20.91 6.40 -4.59
CA GLY A 194 -22.24 6.89 -4.20
C GLY A 194 -22.63 6.44 -2.79
N GLU A 195 -22.43 5.16 -2.48
CA GLU A 195 -22.69 4.57 -1.17
C GLU A 195 -21.83 5.23 -0.07
N THR A 196 -20.54 5.42 -0.34
CA THR A 196 -19.58 6.03 0.59
C THR A 196 -19.94 7.46 0.94
N LEU A 197 -20.33 8.26 -0.06
CA LEU A 197 -20.60 9.69 0.14
C LEU A 197 -22.10 10.02 0.23
N GLY A 198 -22.99 9.04 0.08
CA GLY A 198 -24.44 9.23 0.18
C GLY A 198 -25.10 9.89 -1.04
N TYR A 199 -24.38 10.03 -2.18
CA TYR A 199 -24.93 10.59 -3.41
C TYR A 199 -25.59 9.51 -4.28
N ARG A 200 -26.65 9.89 -4.98
CA ARG A 200 -27.27 9.03 -5.99
C ARG A 200 -26.50 9.13 -7.30
N SER A 201 -26.50 8.07 -8.09
CA SER A 201 -25.81 8.04 -9.38
C SER A 201 -26.19 9.19 -10.32
N GLN A 202 -27.44 9.66 -10.27
CA GLN A 202 -27.91 10.80 -11.07
C GLN A 202 -27.31 12.14 -10.65
N ASP A 203 -26.92 12.30 -9.39
CA ASP A 203 -26.40 13.56 -8.85
C ASP A 203 -25.03 13.87 -9.45
N PHE A 204 -24.20 12.86 -9.71
CA PHE A 204 -22.89 13.01 -10.34
C PHE A 204 -22.94 13.58 -11.77
N GLY A 205 -24.10 13.50 -12.45
CA GLY A 205 -24.27 14.06 -13.79
C GLY A 205 -24.19 15.59 -13.84
N SER A 206 -24.52 16.26 -12.72
CA SER A 206 -24.52 17.73 -12.59
C SER A 206 -23.37 18.26 -11.74
N MET A 207 -22.57 17.38 -11.13
CA MET A 207 -21.49 17.71 -10.20
C MET A 207 -20.13 17.54 -10.85
N THR A 208 -19.13 18.12 -10.21
CA THR A 208 -17.70 17.90 -10.46
C THR A 208 -17.05 17.28 -9.23
N VAL A 209 -15.85 16.74 -9.38
CA VAL A 209 -15.07 16.21 -8.25
C VAL A 209 -14.77 17.31 -7.21
N HIS A 210 -14.73 18.58 -7.63
CA HIS A 210 -14.48 19.73 -6.76
C HIS A 210 -15.66 19.99 -5.79
N ASP A 211 -16.86 19.63 -6.18
CA ASP A 211 -18.06 19.77 -5.32
C ASP A 211 -18.06 18.79 -4.14
N LEU A 212 -17.23 17.74 -4.23
CA LEU A 212 -17.03 16.78 -3.13
C LEU A 212 -16.02 17.29 -2.08
N PHE A 213 -15.27 18.35 -2.34
CA PHE A 213 -14.21 18.79 -1.45
C PHE A 213 -14.78 19.57 -0.25
N HIS A 214 -14.30 19.23 0.95
CA HIS A 214 -14.60 20.04 2.12
C HIS A 214 -14.05 21.47 1.95
N PRO A 215 -14.77 22.53 2.34
CA PRO A 215 -14.36 23.93 2.10
C PRO A 215 -12.94 24.28 2.55
N GLU A 216 -12.50 23.73 3.68
CA GLU A 216 -11.13 23.97 4.19
C GLU A 216 -10.05 23.27 3.36
N ASP A 217 -10.38 22.15 2.69
CA ASP A 217 -9.45 21.39 1.87
C ASP A 217 -9.57 21.72 0.36
N ALA A 218 -10.65 22.38 -0.06
CA ALA A 218 -11.01 22.61 -1.44
C ALA A 218 -9.91 23.38 -2.22
N LYS A 219 -9.37 24.46 -1.64
CA LYS A 219 -8.32 25.26 -2.29
C LYS A 219 -7.08 24.43 -2.60
N TYR A 220 -6.67 23.61 -1.64
CA TYR A 220 -5.50 22.74 -1.79
C TYR A 220 -5.76 21.64 -2.82
N LEU A 221 -6.88 20.94 -2.73
CA LEU A 221 -7.22 19.83 -3.63
C LEU A 221 -7.38 20.33 -5.08
N THR A 222 -8.03 21.46 -5.29
CA THR A 222 -8.18 22.06 -6.63
C THR A 222 -6.81 22.37 -7.25
N ALA A 223 -5.90 22.95 -6.47
CA ALA A 223 -4.54 23.23 -6.94
C ALA A 223 -3.76 21.93 -7.26
N ALA A 224 -3.92 20.89 -6.44
CA ALA A 224 -3.28 19.59 -6.66
C ALA A 224 -3.78 18.88 -7.94
N TYR A 225 -5.09 18.97 -8.24
CA TYR A 225 -5.63 18.44 -9.50
C TYR A 225 -5.12 19.24 -10.73
N ALA A 226 -5.00 20.55 -10.62
CA ALA A 226 -4.43 21.37 -11.67
C ALA A 226 -2.95 21.01 -11.95
N GLU A 227 -2.15 20.85 -10.91
CA GLU A 227 -0.74 20.43 -11.02
C GLU A 227 -0.60 19.04 -11.68
N LEU A 228 -1.50 18.12 -11.34
CA LEU A 228 -1.54 16.80 -11.97
C LEU A 228 -1.88 16.87 -13.47
N ALA A 229 -2.79 17.76 -13.86
CA ALA A 229 -3.16 17.97 -15.28
C ALA A 229 -2.02 18.55 -16.10
N GLU A 230 -1.22 19.45 -15.52
CA GLU A 230 -0.07 20.07 -16.18
C GLU A 230 1.16 19.15 -16.30
N GLY A 231 1.08 17.93 -15.73
CA GLY A 231 2.19 16.97 -15.78
C GLY A 231 3.35 17.29 -14.84
N GLY A 232 3.06 17.94 -13.71
CA GLY A 232 4.02 18.29 -12.67
C GLY A 232 4.80 17.10 -12.10
N ARG A 233 5.76 17.39 -11.20
CA ARG A 233 6.69 16.40 -10.61
C ARG A 233 5.99 15.18 -9.96
N THR A 234 4.75 15.34 -9.52
CA THR A 234 3.98 14.31 -8.84
C THR A 234 2.90 13.79 -9.79
N GLN A 235 3.10 12.63 -10.39
CA GLN A 235 2.09 11.97 -11.24
C GLN A 235 0.92 11.36 -10.46
N ARG A 236 0.92 11.42 -9.13
CA ARG A 236 -0.09 10.82 -8.26
C ARG A 236 -0.21 11.61 -6.97
N LEU A 237 -1.45 11.89 -6.57
CA LEU A 237 -1.79 12.40 -5.24
C LEU A 237 -2.21 11.23 -4.36
N ARG A 238 -1.71 11.17 -3.12
CA ARG A 238 -2.15 10.18 -2.11
C ARG A 238 -2.16 10.86 -0.76
N GLU A 239 -3.34 11.21 -0.28
CA GLU A 239 -3.47 11.98 0.96
C GLU A 239 -4.77 11.67 1.68
N ARG A 240 -4.77 11.92 2.99
CA ARG A 240 -6.00 11.90 3.80
C ARG A 240 -6.60 13.30 3.79
N ARG A 241 -7.84 13.44 3.32
CA ARG A 241 -8.56 14.71 3.22
C ARG A 241 -10.03 14.52 3.56
N ARG A 242 -10.69 15.63 3.83
CA ARG A 242 -12.12 15.63 4.08
C ARG A 242 -12.89 15.86 2.80
N LEU A 243 -13.88 15.02 2.58
CA LEU A 243 -14.87 15.18 1.53
C LEU A 243 -16.22 15.50 2.16
N LEU A 244 -17.14 16.07 1.38
CA LEU A 244 -18.52 16.31 1.79
C LEU A 244 -19.40 15.15 1.37
N ARG A 245 -20.21 14.66 2.30
CA ARG A 245 -21.32 13.76 2.01
C ARG A 245 -22.51 14.53 1.48
N ALA A 246 -23.48 13.84 0.91
CA ALA A 246 -24.72 14.42 0.39
C ALA A 246 -25.57 15.15 1.46
N ASP A 247 -25.45 14.76 2.73
CA ASP A 247 -26.08 15.42 3.88
C ASP A 247 -25.32 16.64 4.39
N GLY A 248 -24.15 16.94 3.81
CA GLY A 248 -23.27 18.04 4.21
C GLY A 248 -22.27 17.70 5.32
N GLU A 249 -22.33 16.49 5.88
CA GLU A 249 -21.36 16.04 6.89
C GLU A 249 -19.99 15.71 6.27
N PRO A 250 -18.89 16.01 6.97
CA PRO A 250 -17.56 15.68 6.49
C PRO A 250 -17.28 14.18 6.63
N ALA A 251 -16.71 13.58 5.58
CA ALA A 251 -16.15 12.24 5.59
C ALA A 251 -14.62 12.31 5.48
N TRP A 252 -13.91 11.67 6.38
CA TRP A 252 -12.48 11.48 6.21
C TRP A 252 -12.23 10.42 5.15
N ALA A 253 -11.56 10.80 4.09
CA ALA A 253 -11.24 9.92 2.98
C ALA A 253 -9.73 9.85 2.70
N TYR A 254 -9.28 8.66 2.36
CA TYR A 254 -7.99 8.50 1.72
C TYR A 254 -8.19 8.64 0.21
N LEU A 255 -7.62 9.69 -0.34
CA LEU A 255 -7.69 10.03 -1.76
C LEU A 255 -6.44 9.53 -2.49
N ALA A 256 -6.65 8.78 -3.57
CA ALA A 256 -5.59 8.45 -4.52
C ALA A 256 -6.02 8.93 -5.90
N VAL A 257 -5.32 9.92 -6.43
CA VAL A 257 -5.61 10.51 -7.75
C VAL A 257 -4.46 10.26 -8.69
N SER A 258 -4.78 9.82 -9.90
CA SER A 258 -3.83 9.62 -10.99
C SER A 258 -4.40 10.11 -12.30
N VAL A 259 -3.52 10.40 -13.25
CA VAL A 259 -3.88 10.85 -14.60
C VAL A 259 -3.83 9.69 -15.58
N LEU A 260 -4.92 9.46 -16.32
CA LEU A 260 -4.94 8.61 -17.50
C LEU A 260 -4.54 9.44 -18.72
N LYS A 261 -3.67 8.88 -19.55
CA LYS A 261 -3.23 9.48 -20.80
C LYS A 261 -4.08 9.00 -21.96
N GLY A 262 -4.37 9.87 -22.89
CA GLY A 262 -5.00 9.53 -24.15
C GLY A 262 -4.06 8.78 -25.10
N ALA A 263 -4.57 8.43 -26.27
CA ALA A 263 -3.81 7.75 -27.32
C ALA A 263 -2.62 8.57 -27.85
N ASP A 264 -2.67 9.89 -27.70
CA ASP A 264 -1.61 10.84 -28.04
C ASP A 264 -0.55 11.02 -26.94
N GLY A 265 -0.72 10.32 -25.79
CA GLY A 265 0.16 10.44 -24.64
C GLY A 265 -0.08 11.66 -23.75
N ALA A 266 -1.03 12.53 -24.10
CA ALA A 266 -1.42 13.69 -23.30
C ALA A 266 -2.36 13.28 -22.15
N PRO A 267 -2.41 14.05 -21.03
CA PRO A 267 -3.43 13.86 -20.00
C PRO A 267 -4.84 13.91 -20.59
N ALA A 268 -5.67 12.93 -20.24
CA ALA A 268 -7.04 12.86 -20.76
C ALA A 268 -8.10 12.82 -19.64
N HIS A 269 -7.84 12.07 -18.57
CA HIS A 269 -8.79 11.90 -17.47
C HIS A 269 -8.05 11.78 -16.14
N PHE A 270 -8.73 12.15 -15.05
CA PHE A 270 -8.35 11.77 -13.69
C PHE A 270 -9.04 10.46 -13.30
N VAL A 271 -8.30 9.58 -12.64
CA VAL A 271 -8.87 8.48 -11.85
C VAL A 271 -8.70 8.83 -10.39
N THR A 272 -9.81 9.01 -9.70
CA THR A 272 -9.86 9.30 -8.27
C THR A 272 -10.41 8.09 -7.54
N MET A 273 -9.63 7.56 -6.61
CA MET A 273 -10.06 6.53 -5.67
C MET A 273 -10.33 7.17 -4.31
N VAL A 274 -11.43 6.80 -3.71
CA VAL A 274 -11.91 7.33 -2.43
C VAL A 274 -12.19 6.17 -1.49
N GLU A 275 -11.40 6.05 -0.45
CA GLU A 275 -11.62 5.09 0.63
C GLU A 275 -12.08 5.85 1.88
N ASP A 276 -13.24 5.50 2.42
CA ASP A 276 -13.74 6.09 3.68
C ASP A 276 -12.91 5.56 4.85
N ILE A 277 -12.24 6.48 5.52
CA ILE A 277 -11.45 6.20 6.72
C ILE A 277 -12.03 6.89 7.96
N SER A 278 -13.30 7.34 7.92
CA SER A 278 -13.92 8.11 9.01
C SER A 278 -13.95 7.31 10.31
N GLU A 279 -14.29 6.03 10.25
CA GLU A 279 -14.29 5.15 11.42
C GLU A 279 -12.88 4.97 11.99
N LEU A 280 -11.91 4.71 11.11
CA LEU A 280 -10.50 4.57 11.50
C LEU A 280 -9.97 5.86 12.12
N HIS A 281 -10.31 7.02 11.54
CA HIS A 281 -9.92 8.33 12.05
C HIS A 281 -10.52 8.58 13.44
N LEU A 282 -11.81 8.33 13.61
CA LEU A 282 -12.51 8.46 14.91
C LEU A 282 -11.91 7.53 15.96
N LEU A 283 -11.62 6.28 15.60
CA LEU A 283 -10.96 5.35 16.51
C LEU A 283 -9.57 5.84 16.90
N GLN A 284 -8.81 6.37 15.95
CA GLN A 284 -7.47 6.91 16.20
C GLN A 284 -7.54 8.13 17.15
N GLU A 285 -8.50 9.05 16.95
CA GLU A 285 -8.73 10.18 17.87
C GLU A 285 -9.13 9.70 19.27
N ARG A 286 -10.03 8.72 19.35
CA ARG A 286 -10.40 8.11 20.64
C ARG A 286 -9.22 7.46 21.35
N PHE A 287 -8.40 6.72 20.63
CA PHE A 287 -7.18 6.13 21.21
C PHE A 287 -6.19 7.19 21.69
N GLN A 288 -5.99 8.26 20.91
CA GLN A 288 -5.15 9.38 21.34
C GLN A 288 -5.70 10.06 22.55
N TYR A 289 -7.01 10.29 22.60
CA TYR A 289 -7.65 10.87 23.79
C TYR A 289 -7.50 9.97 25.01
N GLN A 290 -7.78 8.67 24.89
CA GLN A 290 -7.64 7.70 25.99
C GLN A 290 -6.19 7.54 26.46
N ALA A 291 -5.22 7.62 25.54
CA ALA A 291 -3.80 7.57 25.90
C ALA A 291 -3.33 8.76 26.73
N LEU A 292 -4.06 9.88 26.68
CA LEU A 292 -3.68 11.13 27.33
C LEU A 292 -4.64 11.55 28.46
N HIS A 293 -5.80 10.88 28.60
CA HIS A 293 -6.80 11.21 29.59
C HIS A 293 -7.17 10.01 30.44
N ASP A 294 -7.60 10.27 31.67
CA ASP A 294 -8.14 9.27 32.58
C ASP A 294 -9.58 8.92 32.19
N ALA A 295 -9.84 7.65 31.96
CA ALA A 295 -11.15 7.19 31.45
C ALA A 295 -12.31 7.41 32.43
N MET A 296 -12.06 7.50 33.74
CA MET A 296 -13.08 7.67 34.76
C MET A 296 -13.51 9.13 34.91
N THR A 297 -12.56 10.05 34.93
CA THR A 297 -12.79 11.47 35.22
C THR A 297 -12.79 12.35 33.98
N GLY A 298 -12.20 11.90 32.86
CA GLY A 298 -11.94 12.70 31.67
C GLY A 298 -10.80 13.69 31.81
N LEU A 299 -10.20 13.81 32.99
CA LEU A 299 -9.04 14.67 33.23
C LEU A 299 -7.81 14.18 32.45
N PRO A 300 -6.86 15.06 32.14
CA PRO A 300 -5.51 14.67 31.73
C PRO A 300 -4.94 13.58 32.64
N ASN A 301 -4.27 12.58 32.03
CA ASN A 301 -3.56 11.57 32.80
C ASN A 301 -2.12 11.99 33.10
N ARG A 302 -1.36 11.16 33.82
CA ARG A 302 0.04 11.40 34.19
C ARG A 302 0.93 11.67 32.99
N GLN A 303 0.67 10.99 31.84
CA GLN A 303 1.49 11.17 30.62
C GLN A 303 1.25 12.56 30.00
N PHE A 304 0.01 12.96 29.83
CA PHE A 304 -0.33 14.31 29.35
C PHE A 304 0.26 15.39 30.27
N PHE A 305 0.08 15.23 31.58
CA PHE A 305 0.59 16.17 32.58
C PHE A 305 2.10 16.35 32.47
N ARG A 306 2.86 15.22 32.36
CA ARG A 306 4.31 15.26 32.18
C ARG A 306 4.71 16.03 30.93
N THR A 307 4.06 15.73 29.79
CA THR A 307 4.33 16.42 28.51
C THR A 307 4.07 17.92 28.62
N ARG A 308 3.01 18.31 29.33
CA ARG A 308 2.67 19.73 29.54
C ARG A 308 3.66 20.42 30.50
N LEU A 309 4.10 19.72 31.53
CA LEU A 309 5.14 20.21 32.44
C LEU A 309 6.48 20.41 31.71
N GLU A 310 6.89 19.43 30.88
CA GLU A 310 8.08 19.53 30.03
C GLU A 310 7.99 20.75 29.09
N ALA A 311 6.84 20.92 28.44
CA ALA A 311 6.61 22.07 27.58
C ALA A 311 6.62 23.42 28.33
N ALA A 312 6.02 23.47 29.52
CA ALA A 312 6.05 24.68 30.37
C ALA A 312 7.49 25.05 30.79
N LEU A 313 8.26 24.06 31.25
CA LEU A 313 9.67 24.28 31.63
C LEU A 313 10.56 24.70 30.45
N GLY A 314 10.25 24.22 29.22
CA GLY A 314 11.02 24.54 28.02
C GLY A 314 10.66 25.85 27.34
N ASN A 315 9.41 26.29 27.42
CA ASN A 315 8.91 27.44 26.65
C ASN A 315 8.73 28.73 27.50
N LEU A 316 8.61 28.62 28.81
CA LEU A 316 8.44 29.78 29.68
C LEU A 316 9.76 30.51 29.91
N PRO A 317 9.72 31.83 30.26
CA PRO A 317 10.88 32.54 30.76
C PRO A 317 11.49 31.81 31.95
N LYS A 318 12.83 31.80 32.05
CA LYS A 318 13.57 31.05 33.09
C LYS A 318 13.20 31.44 34.51
N ASP A 319 12.75 32.68 34.71
CA ASP A 319 12.31 33.26 35.97
C ASP A 319 10.82 33.05 36.26
N ALA A 320 10.07 32.49 35.30
CA ALA A 320 8.67 32.14 35.51
C ALA A 320 8.56 31.05 36.59
N ARG A 321 7.68 31.30 37.57
CA ARG A 321 7.46 30.38 38.68
C ARG A 321 6.35 29.40 38.40
N LEU A 322 6.61 28.15 38.71
CA LEU A 322 5.67 27.04 38.60
C LEU A 322 5.50 26.37 39.94
N THR A 323 4.26 26.12 40.32
CA THR A 323 3.96 25.34 41.53
C THR A 323 3.21 24.09 41.15
N LEU A 324 3.75 22.94 41.54
CA LEU A 324 3.14 21.62 41.39
C LEU A 324 2.56 21.17 42.74
N TYR A 325 1.27 20.89 42.78
CA TYR A 325 0.60 20.24 43.90
C TYR A 325 0.32 18.80 43.51
N HIS A 326 0.81 17.83 44.27
CA HIS A 326 0.48 16.41 44.13
C HIS A 326 -0.37 16.00 45.33
N LEU A 327 -1.60 15.53 45.05
CA LEU A 327 -2.62 15.24 46.03
C LEU A 327 -2.88 13.72 46.09
N GLY A 328 -2.94 13.17 47.28
CA GLY A 328 -3.45 11.84 47.58
C GLY A 328 -4.69 11.93 48.46
N LEU A 329 -5.84 11.40 48.01
CA LEU A 329 -7.05 11.42 48.82
C LEU A 329 -6.92 10.51 50.04
N ASP A 330 -7.23 11.07 51.22
CA ASP A 330 -7.08 10.37 52.47
C ASP A 330 -8.24 9.40 52.76
N GLY A 331 -7.88 8.19 53.24
CA GLY A 331 -8.89 7.22 53.74
C GLY A 331 -9.87 6.68 52.73
N PHE A 332 -9.53 6.76 51.44
CA PHE A 332 -10.42 6.35 50.36
C PHE A 332 -10.75 4.83 50.36
N GLU A 333 -9.82 4.00 50.87
CA GLU A 333 -10.04 2.57 51.06
C GLU A 333 -11.26 2.31 52.00
N LEU A 334 -11.40 3.08 53.04
CA LEU A 334 -12.55 2.97 53.98
C LEU A 334 -13.87 3.28 53.27
N ILE A 335 -13.87 4.17 52.29
CA ILE A 335 -15.08 4.49 51.49
C ILE A 335 -15.42 3.30 50.59
N ASN A 336 -14.44 2.73 49.92
CA ASN A 336 -14.65 1.55 49.07
C ASN A 336 -15.06 0.31 49.86
N ASP A 337 -14.43 0.06 51.01
CA ASP A 337 -14.74 -1.08 51.86
C ASP A 337 -16.10 -0.96 52.53
N GLY A 338 -16.47 0.26 52.92
CA GLY A 338 -17.74 0.52 53.64
C GLY A 338 -18.95 0.72 52.73
N LEU A 339 -18.78 1.39 51.59
CA LEU A 339 -19.90 1.84 50.74
C LEU A 339 -19.84 1.27 49.31
N GLY A 340 -18.78 0.53 48.95
CA GLY A 340 -18.60 -0.08 47.64
C GLY A 340 -17.91 0.83 46.61
N HIS A 341 -17.35 0.20 45.60
CA HIS A 341 -16.57 0.90 44.54
C HIS A 341 -17.38 1.90 43.73
N GLU A 342 -18.67 1.68 43.50
CA GLU A 342 -19.51 2.62 42.74
C GLU A 342 -19.61 3.98 43.44
N VAL A 343 -19.72 3.96 44.78
CA VAL A 343 -19.74 5.19 45.60
C VAL A 343 -18.35 5.85 45.53
N GLY A 344 -17.27 5.08 45.66
CA GLY A 344 -15.92 5.58 45.52
C GLY A 344 -15.65 6.24 44.14
N ASP A 345 -16.08 5.62 43.05
CA ASP A 345 -15.99 6.18 41.71
C ASP A 345 -16.78 7.50 41.59
N GLY A 346 -17.95 7.57 42.22
CA GLY A 346 -18.73 8.79 42.32
C GLY A 346 -18.02 9.92 43.05
N ILE A 347 -17.31 9.59 44.16
CA ILE A 347 -16.50 10.54 44.91
C ILE A 347 -15.33 11.05 44.08
N ILE A 348 -14.58 10.16 43.39
CA ILE A 348 -13.47 10.57 42.53
C ILE A 348 -13.91 11.53 41.43
N LYS A 349 -15.06 11.27 40.77
CA LYS A 349 -15.63 12.16 39.76
C LYS A 349 -16.07 13.50 40.34
N ALA A 350 -16.57 13.52 41.57
CA ALA A 350 -16.97 14.75 42.23
C ALA A 350 -15.74 15.57 42.67
N VAL A 351 -14.72 14.92 43.22
CA VAL A 351 -13.43 15.56 43.55
C VAL A 351 -12.81 16.19 42.30
N ALA A 352 -12.77 15.45 41.17
CA ALA A 352 -12.27 15.98 39.92
C ALA A 352 -12.95 17.29 39.52
N ARG A 353 -14.29 17.31 39.54
CA ARG A 353 -15.09 18.51 39.21
C ARG A 353 -14.84 19.67 40.17
N ARG A 354 -14.72 19.41 41.46
CA ARG A 354 -14.41 20.46 42.45
C ARG A 354 -13.04 21.07 42.26
N LEU A 355 -12.05 20.23 42.05
CA LEU A 355 -10.68 20.70 41.75
C LEU A 355 -10.66 21.52 40.46
N GLU A 356 -11.39 21.10 39.41
CA GLU A 356 -11.51 21.91 38.19
C GLU A 356 -12.11 23.28 38.45
N GLN A 357 -13.16 23.35 39.23
CA GLN A 357 -13.82 24.63 39.61
C GLN A 357 -12.89 25.52 40.41
N LEU A 358 -12.13 24.93 41.34
CA LEU A 358 -11.18 25.67 42.20
C LEU A 358 -10.09 26.35 41.37
N ILE A 359 -9.55 25.65 40.37
CA ILE A 359 -8.46 26.16 39.54
C ILE A 359 -8.90 27.00 38.33
N GLN A 360 -10.19 27.16 38.05
CA GLN A 360 -10.69 27.87 36.84
C GLN A 360 -10.16 29.32 36.71
N ARG A 361 -9.79 29.96 37.84
CA ARG A 361 -9.28 31.34 37.85
C ARG A 361 -7.80 31.44 37.68
N GLU A 362 -7.12 30.31 37.73
CA GLU A 362 -5.67 30.22 37.63
C GLU A 362 -5.25 29.70 36.24
N GLU A 363 -4.06 30.06 35.79
CA GLU A 363 -3.43 29.40 34.65
C GLU A 363 -2.87 28.06 35.14
N ALA A 364 -3.72 27.05 35.15
CA ALA A 364 -3.42 25.78 35.77
C ALA A 364 -3.84 24.58 34.94
N ILE A 365 -3.22 23.45 35.20
CA ILE A 365 -3.55 22.15 34.60
C ILE A 365 -3.84 21.19 35.75
N LEU A 366 -5.04 20.59 35.73
CA LEU A 366 -5.43 19.48 36.60
C LEU A 366 -5.26 18.17 35.88
N ALA A 367 -4.73 17.16 36.56
CA ALA A 367 -4.63 15.79 36.06
C ALA A 367 -4.95 14.78 37.16
N ARG A 368 -5.38 13.57 36.73
CA ARG A 368 -5.45 12.41 37.62
C ARG A 368 -4.35 11.42 37.26
N PHE A 369 -3.52 11.06 38.22
CA PHE A 369 -2.38 10.14 38.00
C PHE A 369 -2.76 8.66 38.11
N GLY A 370 -3.95 8.40 38.62
CA GLY A 370 -4.51 7.08 38.86
C GLY A 370 -4.94 6.87 40.31
N GLY A 371 -5.71 5.83 40.60
CA GLY A 371 -6.22 5.58 41.97
C GLY A 371 -6.85 6.83 42.58
N THR A 372 -6.27 7.28 43.67
CA THR A 372 -6.68 8.44 44.45
C THR A 372 -5.82 9.67 44.24
N GLU A 373 -4.87 9.62 43.30
CA GLU A 373 -3.87 10.67 43.10
C GLU A 373 -4.29 11.68 42.03
N PHE A 374 -4.18 12.96 42.39
CA PHE A 374 -4.39 14.10 41.48
C PHE A 374 -3.15 15.00 41.49
N ALA A 375 -2.97 15.73 40.41
CA ALA A 375 -1.90 16.73 40.31
C ALA A 375 -2.43 18.04 39.72
N VAL A 376 -2.00 19.15 40.29
CA VAL A 376 -2.30 20.50 39.80
C VAL A 376 -0.97 21.21 39.55
N LEU A 377 -0.76 21.66 38.30
CA LEU A 377 0.34 22.54 37.94
C LEU A 377 -0.23 23.95 37.77
N VAL A 378 0.33 24.89 38.51
CA VAL A 378 -0.05 26.32 38.46
C VAL A 378 1.11 27.14 37.95
N LEU A 379 0.89 27.94 36.91
CA LEU A 379 1.78 29.01 36.51
C LEU A 379 1.53 30.22 37.41
N GLU A 380 2.49 30.55 38.26
CA GLU A 380 2.31 31.63 39.24
C GLU A 380 2.18 32.99 38.54
N SER A 381 1.18 33.71 38.95
CA SER A 381 0.90 35.10 38.61
C SER A 381 0.82 35.95 39.87
N PRO A 382 0.82 37.28 39.78
CA PRO A 382 0.62 38.15 40.95
C PRO A 382 -0.74 37.98 41.64
N ARG A 383 -1.67 37.25 41.02
CA ARG A 383 -3.03 36.97 41.55
C ARG A 383 -3.13 35.57 42.15
N THR A 384 -2.18 34.71 41.89
CA THR A 384 -2.19 33.32 42.38
C THR A 384 -1.96 33.33 43.88
N PRO A 385 -2.87 32.69 44.69
CA PRO A 385 -2.69 32.60 46.12
C PRO A 385 -1.37 31.90 46.49
N PRO A 386 -0.69 32.33 47.56
CA PRO A 386 0.50 31.65 48.01
C PRO A 386 0.20 30.22 48.48
N VAL A 387 1.20 29.34 48.48
CA VAL A 387 1.03 27.91 48.80
C VAL A 387 0.32 27.69 50.13
N HIS A 388 0.66 28.47 51.14
CA HIS A 388 0.08 28.34 52.52
C HIS A 388 -1.41 28.73 52.60
N GLU A 389 -1.95 29.37 51.57
CA GLU A 389 -3.39 29.65 51.41
C GLU A 389 -4.03 28.65 50.46
N PHE A 390 -3.39 28.37 49.28
CA PHE A 390 -3.96 27.54 48.26
C PHE A 390 -4.10 26.06 48.67
N ALA A 391 -3.09 25.49 49.35
CA ALA A 391 -3.13 24.09 49.78
C ALA A 391 -4.24 23.82 50.82
N PRO A 392 -4.46 24.70 51.86
CA PRO A 392 -5.64 24.57 52.69
C PRO A 392 -6.96 24.77 51.97
N MET A 393 -7.07 25.69 50.98
CA MET A 393 -8.29 25.88 50.19
C MET A 393 -8.73 24.60 49.47
N ILE A 394 -7.77 23.80 48.96
CA ILE A 394 -8.08 22.49 48.38
C ILE A 394 -8.80 21.60 49.42
N ASN A 395 -8.24 21.52 50.63
CA ASN A 395 -8.82 20.69 51.68
C ASN A 395 -10.14 21.25 52.24
N GLU A 396 -10.36 22.55 52.22
CA GLU A 396 -11.63 23.20 52.59
C GLU A 396 -12.72 22.82 51.56
N GLU A 397 -12.38 22.89 50.26
CA GLU A 397 -13.29 22.51 49.19
C GLU A 397 -13.65 21.00 49.21
N LEU A 398 -12.69 20.13 49.51
CA LEU A 398 -12.89 18.69 49.63
C LEU A 398 -13.65 18.29 50.92
N ALA A 399 -13.59 19.11 51.97
CA ALA A 399 -14.32 18.87 53.21
C ALA A 399 -15.83 19.11 53.11
N GLU A 400 -16.27 19.86 52.10
CA GLU A 400 -17.70 19.99 51.81
C GLU A 400 -18.30 18.63 51.45
N PRO A 401 -19.45 18.21 51.99
CA PRO A 401 -20.00 16.91 51.70
C PRO A 401 -20.30 16.70 50.20
N ILE A 402 -19.82 15.57 49.67
CA ILE A 402 -20.13 15.09 48.33
C ILE A 402 -21.29 14.09 48.44
N TYR A 403 -22.40 14.36 47.80
CA TYR A 403 -23.55 13.46 47.83
C TYR A 403 -23.51 12.48 46.67
N VAL A 404 -23.39 11.19 47.00
CA VAL A 404 -23.50 10.09 46.05
C VAL A 404 -24.61 9.18 46.50
N GLY A 405 -25.74 9.22 45.79
CA GLY A 405 -26.99 8.62 46.27
C GLY A 405 -27.49 9.28 47.57
N GLU A 406 -27.72 8.48 48.61
CA GLU A 406 -28.16 8.97 49.94
C GLU A 406 -26.99 9.33 50.88
N HIS A 407 -25.74 9.11 50.44
CA HIS A 407 -24.56 9.31 51.28
C HIS A 407 -23.92 10.68 51.07
N GLY A 408 -23.83 11.47 52.14
CA GLY A 408 -23.02 12.71 52.19
C GLY A 408 -21.63 12.40 52.75
N ILE A 409 -20.61 12.40 51.93
CA ILE A 409 -19.22 11.99 52.28
C ILE A 409 -18.31 13.17 52.13
N ALA A 410 -17.62 13.54 53.24
CA ALA A 410 -16.53 14.49 53.24
C ALA A 410 -15.19 13.75 53.04
N THR A 411 -14.31 14.30 52.28
CA THR A 411 -12.98 13.75 52.06
C THR A 411 -11.91 14.81 52.33
N SER A 412 -10.67 14.40 52.40
CA SER A 412 -9.49 15.28 52.49
C SER A 412 -8.37 14.75 51.62
N ALA A 413 -7.36 15.53 51.40
CA ALA A 413 -6.16 15.13 50.71
C ALA A 413 -4.92 15.48 51.50
N SER A 414 -3.93 14.59 51.46
CA SER A 414 -2.56 14.92 51.76
C SER A 414 -1.94 15.52 50.50
N ILE A 415 -1.16 16.60 50.63
CA ILE A 415 -0.70 17.40 49.49
C ILE A 415 0.81 17.62 49.54
N GLY A 416 1.54 17.11 48.54
CA GLY A 416 2.94 17.44 48.29
C GLY A 416 3.07 18.66 47.38
N VAL A 417 3.88 19.63 47.74
CA VAL A 417 4.04 20.86 46.96
C VAL A 417 5.48 21.09 46.56
N VAL A 418 5.69 21.48 45.32
CA VAL A 418 7.00 21.85 44.76
C VAL A 418 6.89 23.18 44.05
N GLN A 419 7.70 24.17 44.48
CA GLN A 419 7.86 25.44 43.78
C GLN A 419 9.22 25.49 43.08
N ARG A 420 9.25 25.85 41.81
CA ARG A 420 10.45 25.98 40.99
C ARG A 420 10.32 27.12 39.98
N CYS A 421 11.47 27.69 39.61
CA CYS A 421 11.54 28.48 38.39
C CYS A 421 11.71 27.56 37.19
N ALA A 422 11.20 27.97 36.01
CA ALA A 422 11.26 27.16 34.79
C ALA A 422 12.71 26.80 34.40
N GLY A 423 13.69 27.62 34.75
CA GLY A 423 15.11 27.38 34.50
C GLY A 423 15.81 26.39 35.46
N ASP A 424 15.16 25.95 36.55
CA ASP A 424 15.83 25.29 37.69
C ASP A 424 15.67 23.76 37.71
N GLY A 425 15.11 23.14 36.68
CA GLY A 425 14.95 21.69 36.74
C GLY A 425 14.30 21.06 35.52
N ASP A 426 14.20 19.75 35.57
CA ASP A 426 13.46 18.94 34.63
C ASP A 426 12.14 18.43 35.24
N ALA A 427 11.21 18.02 34.36
CA ALA A 427 9.90 17.54 34.77
C ALA A 427 9.95 16.27 35.62
N ALA A 428 10.91 15.38 35.38
CA ALA A 428 11.05 14.13 36.14
C ALA A 428 11.48 14.42 37.58
N ASN A 429 12.41 15.36 37.76
CA ASN A 429 12.86 15.79 39.08
C ASN A 429 11.73 16.49 39.84
N MET A 430 10.95 17.35 39.16
CA MET A 430 9.84 18.07 39.77
C MET A 430 8.71 17.13 40.22
N LEU A 431 8.37 16.12 39.40
CA LEU A 431 7.40 15.07 39.76
C LEU A 431 7.89 14.24 40.95
N TRP A 432 9.16 13.80 40.90
CA TRP A 432 9.75 13.06 42.00
C TRP A 432 9.75 13.87 43.32
N ALA A 433 10.10 15.15 43.26
CA ALA A 433 10.07 16.03 44.42
C ALA A 433 8.67 16.18 45.01
N ALA A 434 7.64 16.23 44.16
CA ALA A 434 6.25 16.30 44.59
C ALA A 434 5.80 14.97 45.25
N ASP A 435 6.21 13.82 44.72
CA ASP A 435 5.98 12.50 45.33
C ASP A 435 6.63 12.41 46.74
N VAL A 436 7.87 12.93 46.89
CA VAL A 436 8.57 12.96 48.19
C VAL A 436 7.81 13.83 49.17
N ALA A 437 7.40 15.02 48.75
CA ALA A 437 6.66 15.94 49.59
C ALA A 437 5.28 15.37 49.98
N LEU A 438 4.58 14.67 49.06
CA LEU A 438 3.30 14.00 49.33
C LEU A 438 3.45 12.94 50.41
N ARG A 439 4.40 12.01 50.29
CA ARG A 439 4.69 11.01 51.32
C ARG A 439 4.98 11.62 52.70
N ARG A 440 5.63 12.78 52.70
CA ARG A 440 5.91 13.50 53.94
C ARG A 440 4.64 14.08 54.57
N ALA A 441 3.74 14.63 53.73
CA ALA A 441 2.45 15.12 54.19
C ALA A 441 1.60 13.96 54.77
N GLU A 442 1.58 12.79 54.10
CA GLU A 442 0.91 11.58 54.60
C GLU A 442 1.46 11.08 55.94
N ALA A 443 2.81 11.08 56.09
CA ALA A 443 3.47 10.68 57.33
C ALA A 443 3.23 11.64 58.50
N ALA A 444 3.02 12.93 58.21
CA ALA A 444 2.68 13.94 59.22
C ALA A 444 1.22 13.83 59.73
N GLY A 445 0.39 13.06 59.05
CA GLY A 445 -1.02 12.87 59.36
C GLY A 445 -1.89 13.18 58.16
N LYS A 446 -3.18 12.84 58.24
CA LYS A 446 -4.14 13.14 57.15
C LYS A 446 -4.46 14.64 57.09
N ARG A 447 -4.90 15.12 55.88
CA ARG A 447 -5.27 16.51 55.65
C ARG A 447 -4.11 17.50 55.85
N GLN A 448 -2.87 17.05 55.60
CA GLN A 448 -1.69 17.88 55.75
C GLN A 448 -1.13 18.26 54.36
N TRP A 449 -0.31 19.30 54.33
CA TRP A 449 0.49 19.61 53.16
C TRP A 449 1.95 19.79 53.54
N ALA A 450 2.85 19.49 52.62
CA ALA A 450 4.28 19.65 52.82
C ALA A 450 4.92 20.28 51.56
N LEU A 451 5.75 21.32 51.80
CA LEU A 451 6.58 21.89 50.74
C LEU A 451 7.88 21.07 50.64
N PHE A 452 8.26 20.76 49.42
CA PHE A 452 9.53 20.10 49.15
C PHE A 452 10.71 20.96 49.59
N ASP A 453 11.57 20.38 50.39
CA ASP A 453 12.78 21.01 50.91
C ASP A 453 14.01 20.36 50.25
N PRO A 454 14.71 21.09 49.34
CA PRO A 454 15.86 20.53 48.64
C PRO A 454 17.04 20.18 49.58
N ASP A 455 17.15 20.83 50.74
CA ASP A 455 18.23 20.56 51.68
C ASP A 455 18.07 19.22 52.40
N ARG A 456 16.84 18.71 52.52
CA ARG A 456 16.51 17.40 53.09
C ARG A 456 16.39 16.29 52.06
N ALA A 457 16.33 16.60 50.78
CA ALA A 457 16.16 15.66 49.70
C ALA A 457 17.26 14.58 49.60
N PRO A 458 18.55 14.88 49.86
CA PRO A 458 19.60 13.87 49.84
C PRO A 458 19.39 12.78 50.88
N ASP A 459 18.96 13.15 52.09
CA ASP A 459 18.74 12.23 53.20
C ASP A 459 17.52 11.34 52.91
N GLU A 460 16.40 11.91 52.44
CA GLU A 460 15.18 11.19 52.09
C GLU A 460 15.42 10.23 50.91
N ARG A 461 16.19 10.63 49.91
CA ARG A 461 16.56 9.78 48.78
C ARG A 461 17.44 8.60 49.23
N THR A 462 18.34 8.87 50.13
CA THR A 462 19.21 7.84 50.71
C THR A 462 18.38 6.85 51.55
N GLN A 463 17.47 7.35 52.39
CA GLN A 463 16.57 6.51 53.19
C GLN A 463 15.65 5.63 52.29
N ALA A 464 15.04 6.20 51.25
CA ALA A 464 14.22 5.46 50.33
C ALA A 464 15.02 4.39 49.57
N LYS A 465 16.23 4.68 49.14
CA LYS A 465 17.15 3.72 48.53
C LYS A 465 17.52 2.59 49.50
N LEU A 466 17.87 2.94 50.73
CA LEU A 466 18.18 1.93 51.74
C LEU A 466 16.99 1.04 52.04
N ALA A 467 15.80 1.60 52.22
CA ALA A 467 14.57 0.81 52.44
C ALA A 467 14.28 -0.15 51.29
N ALA A 468 14.50 0.27 50.04
CA ALA A 468 14.26 -0.58 48.86
C ALA A 468 15.23 -1.76 48.75
N VAL A 469 16.50 -1.60 49.20
CA VAL A 469 17.52 -2.66 49.11
C VAL A 469 17.63 -3.49 50.39
N MET A 470 17.00 -3.05 51.49
CA MET A 470 17.05 -3.71 52.81
C MET A 470 16.65 -5.19 52.76
N PRO A 471 15.56 -5.65 52.09
CA PRO A 471 15.22 -7.04 52.04
C PRO A 471 16.31 -7.93 51.43
N GLY A 472 16.95 -7.46 50.36
CA GLY A 472 18.11 -8.12 49.74
C GLY A 472 19.32 -8.19 50.65
N GLY A 473 19.62 -7.10 51.36
CA GLY A 473 20.71 -7.05 52.35
C GLY A 473 20.48 -8.05 53.50
N LEU A 474 19.22 -8.23 53.90
CA LEU A 474 18.86 -9.24 54.91
C LEU A 474 19.14 -10.68 54.44
N GLU A 475 18.77 -11.00 53.20
CA GLU A 475 19.05 -12.29 52.59
C GLU A 475 20.56 -12.57 52.42
N LEU A 476 21.32 -11.51 52.14
CA LEU A 476 22.78 -11.61 51.98
C LEU A 476 23.54 -11.63 53.31
N GLY A 477 22.84 -11.48 54.41
CA GLY A 477 23.48 -11.49 55.74
C GLY A 477 24.27 -10.24 56.06
N GLU A 478 23.92 -9.12 55.46
CA GLU A 478 24.60 -7.82 55.66
C GLU A 478 24.19 -7.10 56.95
N PHE A 479 23.27 -7.69 57.73
CA PHE A 479 22.79 -7.14 59.01
C PHE A 479 23.43 -7.82 60.17
N ASP A 480 23.87 -7.01 61.13
CA ASP A 480 24.42 -7.49 62.42
C ASP A 480 23.73 -6.78 63.60
N VAL A 481 23.68 -7.44 64.75
CA VAL A 481 23.10 -6.86 65.96
C VAL A 481 24.21 -6.56 66.97
N VAL A 482 24.43 -5.27 67.24
CA VAL A 482 25.40 -4.81 68.23
C VAL A 482 24.69 -4.60 69.53
N TYR A 483 25.20 -5.26 70.61
CA TYR A 483 24.65 -5.12 71.94
C TYR A 483 25.49 -4.15 72.79
N ARG A 484 24.83 -3.17 73.40
CA ARG A 484 25.46 -2.21 74.27
C ARG A 484 24.93 -2.32 75.72
N PRO A 485 25.77 -2.41 76.72
CA PRO A 485 25.30 -2.43 78.09
C PRO A 485 24.84 -1.04 78.53
N VAL A 486 23.68 -0.97 79.15
CA VAL A 486 23.18 0.23 79.83
C VAL A 486 23.41 0.03 81.30
N VAL A 487 24.28 0.86 81.86
CA VAL A 487 24.71 0.76 83.27
C VAL A 487 24.26 1.98 84.10
N GLN A 488 23.97 1.76 85.35
CA GLN A 488 23.69 2.85 86.30
C GLN A 488 24.96 3.63 86.60
N LEU A 489 24.92 4.99 86.49
CA LEU A 489 26.10 5.84 86.61
C LEU A 489 26.75 5.83 87.97
N GLY A 490 26.01 5.49 89.03
CA GLY A 490 26.55 5.54 90.44
C GLY A 490 27.35 4.32 90.85
N ASP A 491 26.97 3.11 90.40
CA ASP A 491 27.56 1.83 90.82
C ASP A 491 27.96 0.92 89.66
N SER A 492 27.87 1.40 88.45
CA SER A 492 28.14 0.67 87.19
C SER A 492 27.35 -0.66 87.05
N LYS A 493 26.24 -0.80 87.75
CA LYS A 493 25.38 -1.99 87.67
C LYS A 493 24.68 -2.00 86.36
N LEU A 494 24.68 -3.19 85.69
CA LEU A 494 23.96 -3.42 84.45
C LEU A 494 22.44 -3.32 84.69
N ILE A 495 21.77 -2.40 84.02
CA ILE A 495 20.34 -2.18 84.13
C ILE A 495 19.61 -2.80 82.96
N ALA A 496 20.16 -2.68 81.74
CA ALA A 496 19.61 -3.18 80.54
C ALA A 496 20.67 -3.49 79.45
N ILE A 497 20.30 -4.19 78.41
CA ILE A 497 21.12 -4.33 77.22
C ILE A 497 20.31 -3.71 76.06
N GLU A 498 20.93 -2.71 75.39
CA GLU A 498 20.43 -2.10 74.19
C GLU A 498 20.92 -2.93 73.01
N ALA A 499 20.00 -3.33 72.11
CA ALA A 499 20.31 -3.97 70.85
C ALA A 499 20.20 -2.96 69.73
N GLU A 500 21.27 -2.74 69.01
CA GLU A 500 21.34 -1.83 67.86
C GLU A 500 21.55 -2.65 66.60
N LEU A 501 20.67 -2.49 65.60
CA LEU A 501 20.82 -3.13 64.29
C LEU A 501 21.85 -2.35 63.48
N SER A 502 22.89 -3.03 63.00
CA SER A 502 23.92 -2.49 62.11
C SER A 502 23.80 -3.12 60.74
N TRP A 503 23.92 -2.34 59.71
CA TRP A 503 23.89 -2.80 58.33
C TRP A 503 25.14 -2.35 57.60
N GLU A 504 25.96 -3.30 57.15
CA GLU A 504 27.15 -3.05 56.33
C GLU A 504 26.81 -3.22 54.84
N THR A 505 26.54 -2.13 54.14
CA THR A 505 26.33 -2.18 52.70
C THR A 505 27.65 -2.35 51.94
N GLY A 506 27.82 -3.38 51.14
CA GLY A 506 29.05 -3.71 50.41
C GLY A 506 29.47 -2.72 49.28
N SER A 507 28.90 -1.53 49.20
CA SER A 507 29.35 -0.50 48.25
C SER A 507 30.45 0.36 48.85
N SER A 508 31.68 0.09 48.44
CA SER A 508 32.90 0.88 48.71
C SER A 508 32.76 2.30 48.14
N ALA A 509 32.27 3.23 48.93
CA ALA A 509 32.52 4.67 48.76
C ALA A 509 32.24 5.40 50.07
N GLY A 510 33.29 5.62 50.83
CA GLY A 510 33.31 6.60 51.93
C GLY A 510 32.70 6.09 53.22
N SER A 511 33.58 5.69 54.15
CA SER A 511 33.31 5.46 55.57
C SER A 511 32.43 6.57 56.15
N THR A 512 31.15 6.35 56.22
CA THR A 512 30.27 6.91 57.23
C THR A 512 29.31 5.79 57.62
N THR A 513 29.54 5.22 58.78
CA THR A 513 28.58 4.35 59.46
C THR A 513 27.27 5.13 59.52
N PRO A 514 26.22 4.72 58.83
CA PRO A 514 24.92 5.33 59.07
C PRO A 514 24.45 4.77 60.41
N THR A 515 24.67 5.52 61.45
CA THR A 515 23.92 5.29 62.67
C THR A 515 22.46 5.31 62.30
N ALA A 516 21.76 4.21 62.54
CA ALA A 516 20.31 4.08 62.33
C ALA A 516 19.58 4.97 63.36
N CYS A 517 19.86 6.28 63.29
CA CYS A 517 19.24 7.28 64.13
C CYS A 517 17.98 7.76 63.44
N GLY A 518 16.85 7.19 63.81
CA GLY A 518 15.51 7.60 63.32
C GLY A 518 14.42 6.54 63.29
N TRP A 519 14.76 5.30 63.58
CA TRP A 519 13.75 4.27 63.79
C TRP A 519 13.31 4.25 65.25
N PRO A 520 11.99 4.17 65.54
CA PRO A 520 11.58 4.08 66.93
C PRO A 520 12.20 2.82 67.55
N SER A 521 13.08 3.03 68.55
CA SER A 521 13.66 1.99 69.32
C SER A 521 12.53 1.12 69.87
N ALA A 522 12.36 -0.11 69.36
CA ALA A 522 11.52 -1.08 70.01
C ALA A 522 12.19 -1.43 71.34
N ARG A 523 11.71 -0.87 72.44
CA ARG A 523 12.06 -1.32 73.78
C ARG A 523 11.37 -2.67 74.02
N VAL A 524 12.13 -3.74 74.09
CA VAL A 524 11.70 -5.00 74.64
C VAL A 524 12.02 -4.96 76.14
#